data_246f929ca779e8d51b522efd4f28db97
#
_entry.id   246f929ca779e8d51b522efd4f28db97
#
_cell.length_a   1.000
_cell.length_b   1.000
_cell.length_c   1.000
_cell.angle_alpha   90.00
_cell.angle_beta   90.00
_cell.angle_gamma   90.00
#
_symmetry.space_group_name_H-M   'P 1'
#
loop_
_entity.id
_entity.type
_entity.pdbx_description
1 polymer ?
#
loop_
_entity_poly.entity_id
_entity_poly.type
_entity_poly.pdbx_seq_one_letter_code
_entity_poly.pdbx_strand_id
1 'polypeptide(L)'
;MSSRTRVIQWGLGNVGRHSLRGILDRPDLQLVGARAYQPGKVGHDVAELIGLPPCGITATDDVDAVVALDADCVLYNGLGSALIDLTEPVNDLARLLESGKNVVSSAIDAFVYLKPGIAVDHAKPELVERIRQACAIGQTSIYNTGMTPGFAIDLWPLAMSRVTRRVDSVHVTEVVNLRNYESSMMTVMGFGLVPEEPSLMHDFFQQNPAGSVYVAPMHMIADAMGAQIDTITYDRQVTTSDEPVATASGQFDAGTIVGIRFQFTGWVGGKPFVILDFVWRIDDATAPDWPAGHCRWILDLEGDPSLHSSVELSTEMDAKRPTSLTVAMSCLNAVPMVMAAPPGIVEPFTVPLVAGRSASSLRDSSFG
;
A
#
# COMPACT_ATOMS: atom_id res chain seq x y z
N MET A 1 -31.99 4.72 12.89
CA MET A 1 -30.61 5.17 12.65
C MET A 1 -29.77 3.91 12.46
N SER A 2 -29.08 3.74 11.35
CA SER A 2 -28.13 2.62 11.19
C SER A 2 -27.07 2.75 12.29
N SER A 3 -26.71 1.64 12.95
CA SER A 3 -25.61 1.61 13.90
C SER A 3 -24.31 1.98 13.18
N ARG A 4 -23.45 2.78 13.83
CA ARG A 4 -22.13 3.12 13.30
C ARG A 4 -21.28 1.86 13.25
N THR A 5 -20.47 1.70 12.21
CA THR A 5 -19.45 0.64 12.17
C THR A 5 -18.34 0.96 13.17
N ARG A 6 -18.11 0.05 14.10
CA ARG A 6 -17.08 0.18 15.15
C ARG A 6 -15.74 -0.27 14.59
N VAL A 7 -14.76 0.64 14.57
CA VAL A 7 -13.48 0.44 13.90
C VAL A 7 -12.34 0.52 14.88
N ILE A 8 -11.40 -0.41 14.79
CA ILE A 8 -10.10 -0.36 15.43
C ILE A 8 -9.07 0.15 14.42
N GLN A 9 -8.23 1.11 14.83
CA GLN A 9 -7.05 1.51 14.07
C GLN A 9 -5.83 0.73 14.57
N TRP A 10 -5.27 -0.12 13.73
CA TRP A 10 -4.07 -0.88 14.04
C TRP A 10 -2.85 -0.30 13.33
N GLY A 11 -1.93 0.25 14.11
CA GLY A 11 -0.77 0.99 13.64
C GLY A 11 -1.03 2.49 13.50
N LEU A 12 -0.15 3.32 14.11
CA LEU A 12 -0.23 4.78 14.14
C LEU A 12 0.99 5.42 13.44
N GLY A 13 1.49 4.76 12.39
CA GLY A 13 2.56 5.26 11.52
C GLY A 13 2.06 6.27 10.49
N ASN A 14 2.82 6.43 9.38
CA ASN A 14 2.52 7.39 8.32
C ASN A 14 1.12 7.16 7.70
N VAL A 15 0.74 5.92 7.42
CA VAL A 15 -0.59 5.57 6.89
C VAL A 15 -1.65 5.66 7.99
N GLY A 16 -1.41 5.02 9.14
CA GLY A 16 -2.39 4.91 10.22
C GLY A 16 -2.88 6.25 10.78
N ARG A 17 -2.06 7.30 10.79
CA ARG A 17 -2.48 8.65 11.19
C ARG A 17 -3.55 9.24 10.27
N HIS A 18 -3.44 8.96 8.95
CA HIS A 18 -4.45 9.39 7.97
C HIS A 18 -5.72 8.55 8.06
N SER A 19 -5.58 7.23 8.28
CA SER A 19 -6.73 6.35 8.53
C SER A 19 -7.48 6.80 9.78
N LEU A 20 -6.77 7.10 10.86
CA LEU A 20 -7.33 7.61 12.11
C LEU A 20 -8.11 8.92 11.89
N ARG A 21 -7.51 9.89 11.19
CA ARG A 21 -8.19 11.14 10.83
C ARG A 21 -9.47 10.85 10.04
N GLY A 22 -9.40 10.00 9.02
CA GLY A 22 -10.53 9.64 8.21
C GLY A 22 -11.65 8.92 8.98
N ILE A 23 -11.32 8.08 9.98
CA ILE A 23 -12.34 7.48 10.87
C ILE A 23 -13.05 8.57 11.68
N LEU A 24 -12.29 9.51 12.24
CA LEU A 24 -12.86 10.59 13.06
C LEU A 24 -13.73 11.56 12.25
N ASP A 25 -13.42 11.78 10.97
CA ASP A 25 -14.18 12.64 10.08
C ASP A 25 -15.48 11.99 9.57
N ARG A 26 -15.60 10.64 9.65
CA ARG A 26 -16.75 9.90 9.10
C ARG A 26 -17.86 9.66 10.13
N PRO A 27 -19.10 10.16 9.88
CA PRO A 27 -20.21 9.99 10.82
C PRO A 27 -20.74 8.56 10.90
N ASP A 28 -20.51 7.73 9.86
CA ASP A 28 -20.91 6.33 9.79
C ASP A 28 -19.92 5.38 10.51
N LEU A 29 -18.77 5.90 10.95
CA LEU A 29 -17.76 5.15 11.69
C LEU A 29 -17.65 5.61 13.15
N GLN A 30 -17.20 4.70 14.00
CA GLN A 30 -16.88 4.94 15.40
C GLN A 30 -15.55 4.30 15.72
N LEU A 31 -14.56 5.10 16.11
CA LEU A 31 -13.30 4.59 16.65
C LEU A 31 -13.57 3.98 18.03
N VAL A 32 -13.15 2.73 18.26
CA VAL A 32 -13.33 2.03 19.54
C VAL A 32 -12.02 1.56 20.16
N GLY A 33 -10.91 1.62 19.41
CA GLY A 33 -9.59 1.27 19.91
C GLY A 33 -8.48 1.60 18.93
N ALA A 34 -7.25 1.63 19.43
CA ALA A 34 -6.09 1.84 18.58
C ALA A 34 -4.84 1.14 19.14
N ARG A 35 -4.10 0.48 18.25
CA ARG A 35 -2.82 -0.16 18.57
C ARG A 35 -1.64 0.68 18.09
N ALA A 36 -0.68 0.91 18.97
CA ALA A 36 0.60 1.54 18.66
C ALA A 36 1.76 0.56 18.82
N TYR A 37 2.77 0.67 17.95
CA TYR A 37 4.03 -0.07 18.06
C TYR A 37 5.13 0.73 18.77
N GLN A 38 5.05 2.06 18.69
CA GLN A 38 6.07 2.96 19.23
C GLN A 38 5.74 3.28 20.69
N PRO A 39 6.67 3.02 21.65
CA PRO A 39 6.43 3.29 23.08
C PRO A 39 5.99 4.74 23.38
N GLY A 40 6.53 5.72 22.65
CA GLY A 40 6.17 7.13 22.83
C GLY A 40 4.76 7.50 22.40
N LYS A 41 3.96 6.56 21.84
CA LYS A 41 2.54 6.78 21.50
C LYS A 41 1.60 6.03 22.44
N VAL A 42 2.09 5.01 23.14
CA VAL A 42 1.32 4.23 24.11
C VAL A 42 0.92 5.10 25.29
N GLY A 43 -0.35 5.00 25.72
CA GLY A 43 -0.90 5.76 26.83
C GLY A 43 -1.39 7.17 26.47
N HIS A 44 -1.22 7.64 25.22
CA HIS A 44 -1.72 8.93 24.75
C HIS A 44 -3.06 8.82 24.04
N ASP A 45 -3.89 9.85 24.13
CA ASP A 45 -5.10 9.97 23.32
C ASP A 45 -4.70 10.04 21.82
N VAL A 46 -5.34 9.21 21.02
CA VAL A 46 -4.93 9.03 19.63
C VAL A 46 -5.23 10.25 18.74
N ALA A 47 -6.26 11.05 19.08
CA ALA A 47 -6.57 12.25 18.35
C ALA A 47 -5.52 13.34 18.62
N GLU A 48 -5.02 13.45 19.85
CA GLU A 48 -3.94 14.37 20.19
C GLU A 48 -2.63 14.05 19.44
N LEU A 49 -2.34 12.76 19.18
CA LEU A 49 -1.18 12.33 18.40
C LEU A 49 -1.20 12.83 16.93
N ILE A 50 -2.35 13.27 16.44
CA ILE A 50 -2.53 13.83 15.10
C ILE A 50 -2.97 15.29 15.11
N GLY A 51 -2.86 15.96 16.28
CA GLY A 51 -3.14 17.39 16.44
C GLY A 51 -4.62 17.75 16.52
N LEU A 52 -5.48 16.81 16.94
CA LEU A 52 -6.91 17.03 17.15
C LEU A 52 -7.25 17.08 18.64
N PRO A 53 -8.41 17.65 19.01
CA PRO A 53 -8.94 17.54 20.38
C PRO A 53 -9.10 16.08 20.79
N PRO A 54 -8.90 15.75 22.09
CA PRO A 54 -8.99 14.37 22.57
C PRO A 54 -10.33 13.72 22.22
N CYS A 55 -10.28 12.46 21.78
CA CYS A 55 -11.45 11.65 21.44
C CYS A 55 -11.81 10.61 22.51
N GLY A 56 -11.01 10.49 23.58
CA GLY A 56 -11.22 9.53 24.66
C GLY A 56 -10.72 8.11 24.37
N ILE A 57 -10.02 7.90 23.25
CA ILE A 57 -9.42 6.61 22.89
C ILE A 57 -7.91 6.68 23.09
N THR A 58 -7.40 5.84 23.99
CA THR A 58 -5.97 5.76 24.30
C THR A 58 -5.29 4.68 23.48
N ALA A 59 -4.12 5.00 22.91
CA ALA A 59 -3.29 4.04 22.21
C ALA A 59 -2.70 3.01 23.17
N THR A 60 -2.70 1.73 22.78
CA THR A 60 -2.10 0.62 23.55
C THR A 60 -1.21 -0.24 22.67
N ASP A 61 -0.21 -0.90 23.27
CA ASP A 61 0.58 -1.96 22.67
C ASP A 61 0.11 -3.37 23.09
N ASP A 62 -0.87 -3.44 23.98
CA ASP A 62 -1.47 -4.72 24.43
C ASP A 62 -2.38 -5.28 23.33
N VAL A 63 -1.86 -6.28 22.63
CA VAL A 63 -2.56 -6.99 21.56
C VAL A 63 -3.81 -7.71 22.10
N ASP A 64 -3.72 -8.32 23.27
CA ASP A 64 -4.84 -9.08 23.87
C ASP A 64 -6.00 -8.15 24.21
N ALA A 65 -5.70 -7.00 24.78
CA ALA A 65 -6.70 -5.96 25.08
C ALA A 65 -7.39 -5.47 23.80
N VAL A 66 -6.63 -5.25 22.70
CA VAL A 66 -7.21 -4.78 21.43
C VAL A 66 -8.06 -5.86 20.77
N VAL A 67 -7.61 -7.11 20.75
CA VAL A 67 -8.39 -8.26 20.21
C VAL A 67 -9.69 -8.47 20.98
N ALA A 68 -9.70 -8.20 22.28
CA ALA A 68 -10.90 -8.35 23.13
C ALA A 68 -11.94 -7.23 22.94
N LEU A 69 -11.61 -6.12 22.27
CA LEU A 69 -12.57 -5.04 22.03
C LEU A 69 -13.73 -5.51 21.17
N ASP A 70 -14.93 -5.00 21.48
CA ASP A 70 -16.12 -5.19 20.64
C ASP A 70 -16.06 -4.22 19.46
N ALA A 71 -15.70 -4.75 18.28
CA ALA A 71 -15.52 -4.00 17.03
C ALA A 71 -15.97 -4.82 15.83
N ASP A 72 -16.37 -4.13 14.77
CA ASP A 72 -16.86 -4.72 13.54
C ASP A 72 -15.77 -4.86 12.46
N CYS A 73 -14.81 -3.94 12.47
CA CYS A 73 -13.74 -3.88 11.47
C CYS A 73 -12.43 -3.34 12.05
N VAL A 74 -11.31 -3.80 11.49
CA VAL A 74 -9.97 -3.29 11.80
C VAL A 74 -9.35 -2.71 10.54
N LEU A 75 -8.86 -1.48 10.62
CA LEU A 75 -7.94 -0.91 9.64
C LEU A 75 -6.51 -1.26 10.07
N TYR A 76 -5.93 -2.24 9.40
CA TYR A 76 -4.61 -2.79 9.72
C TYR A 76 -3.54 -2.12 8.85
N ASN A 77 -2.89 -1.10 9.41
CA ASN A 77 -1.79 -0.36 8.80
C ASN A 77 -0.48 -0.61 9.58
N GLY A 78 -0.25 -1.87 9.95
CA GLY A 78 0.98 -2.32 10.58
C GLY A 78 2.16 -2.40 9.60
N LEU A 79 3.32 -2.80 10.10
CA LEU A 79 4.43 -3.16 9.24
C LEU A 79 4.20 -4.58 8.71
N GLY A 80 4.23 -4.74 7.41
CA GLY A 80 4.03 -6.03 6.74
C GLY A 80 4.82 -6.09 5.43
N SER A 81 5.95 -5.32 5.36
CA SER A 81 6.75 -5.28 4.15
C SER A 81 7.37 -6.64 3.86
N ALA A 82 7.49 -6.94 2.59
CA ALA A 82 8.09 -8.11 2.01
C ALA A 82 9.52 -8.45 2.47
N LEU A 83 10.18 -7.52 3.13
CA LEU A 83 11.56 -7.67 3.63
C LEU A 83 11.62 -8.14 5.09
N ILE A 84 10.47 -8.34 5.73
CA ILE A 84 10.36 -8.84 7.10
C ILE A 84 9.59 -10.15 7.16
N ASP A 85 9.83 -10.90 8.22
CA ASP A 85 9.05 -12.10 8.51
C ASP A 85 7.57 -11.74 8.74
N LEU A 86 6.69 -12.28 7.91
CA LEU A 86 5.25 -12.07 7.99
C LEU A 86 4.54 -12.92 9.05
N THR A 87 5.26 -13.74 9.79
CA THR A 87 4.66 -14.67 10.77
C THR A 87 3.88 -13.93 11.87
N GLU A 88 4.49 -12.92 12.50
CA GLU A 88 3.80 -12.13 13.53
C GLU A 88 2.62 -11.31 12.95
N PRO A 89 2.78 -10.50 11.87
CA PRO A 89 1.66 -9.80 11.27
C PRO A 89 0.49 -10.71 10.89
N VAL A 90 0.78 -11.89 10.32
CA VAL A 90 -0.27 -12.86 9.96
C VAL A 90 -0.95 -13.44 11.20
N ASN A 91 -0.21 -13.71 12.28
CA ASN A 91 -0.79 -14.17 13.53
C ASN A 91 -1.70 -13.10 14.17
N ASP A 92 -1.29 -11.85 14.17
CA ASP A 92 -2.12 -10.73 14.65
C ASP A 92 -3.42 -10.62 13.83
N LEU A 93 -3.31 -10.66 12.49
CA LEU A 93 -4.47 -10.66 11.59
C LEU A 93 -5.39 -11.84 11.83
N ALA A 94 -4.84 -13.05 12.00
CA ALA A 94 -5.61 -14.24 12.24
C ALA A 94 -6.38 -14.15 13.57
N ARG A 95 -5.78 -13.67 14.65
CA ARG A 95 -6.45 -13.45 15.94
C ARG A 95 -7.61 -12.45 15.83
N LEU A 96 -7.42 -11.36 15.09
CA LEU A 96 -8.46 -10.37 14.84
C LEU A 96 -9.63 -10.96 14.06
N LEU A 97 -9.36 -11.73 13.01
CA LEU A 97 -10.37 -12.40 12.20
C LEU A 97 -11.14 -13.45 13.02
N GLU A 98 -10.44 -14.32 13.76
CA GLU A 98 -11.04 -15.34 14.64
C GLU A 98 -11.93 -14.74 15.71
N SER A 99 -11.63 -13.52 16.16
CA SER A 99 -12.44 -12.80 17.16
C SER A 99 -13.70 -12.13 16.58
N GLY A 100 -14.03 -12.37 15.31
CA GLY A 100 -15.24 -11.87 14.67
C GLY A 100 -15.10 -10.49 14.04
N LYS A 101 -13.88 -9.99 13.80
CA LYS A 101 -13.63 -8.68 13.20
C LYS A 101 -13.21 -8.82 11.75
N ASN A 102 -13.87 -8.10 10.85
CA ASN A 102 -13.40 -7.97 9.47
C ASN A 102 -12.13 -7.11 9.42
N VAL A 103 -11.30 -7.29 8.41
CA VAL A 103 -10.04 -6.55 8.29
C VAL A 103 -9.90 -5.93 6.92
N VAL A 104 -9.50 -4.64 6.87
CA VAL A 104 -8.91 -4.03 5.69
C VAL A 104 -7.45 -3.72 6.00
N SER A 105 -6.54 -4.26 5.20
CA SER A 105 -5.11 -4.17 5.44
C SER A 105 -4.37 -3.49 4.28
N SER A 106 -3.36 -2.69 4.60
CA SER A 106 -2.35 -2.22 3.66
C SER A 106 -0.95 -2.79 3.96
N ALA A 107 -0.88 -3.82 4.81
CA ALA A 107 0.38 -4.25 5.38
C ALA A 107 1.00 -5.46 4.67
N ILE A 108 0.19 -6.27 3.98
CA ILE A 108 0.69 -7.51 3.35
C ILE A 108 0.43 -7.45 1.84
N ASP A 109 1.30 -6.77 1.13
CA ASP A 109 1.19 -6.53 -0.31
C ASP A 109 1.00 -7.82 -1.13
N ALA A 110 1.59 -8.92 -0.68
CA ALA A 110 1.42 -10.24 -1.29
C ALA A 110 -0.05 -10.73 -1.31
N PHE A 111 -0.90 -10.23 -0.42
CA PHE A 111 -2.32 -10.62 -0.34
C PHE A 111 -3.23 -9.78 -1.26
N VAL A 112 -2.67 -8.87 -2.03
CA VAL A 112 -3.44 -8.12 -3.04
C VAL A 112 -3.96 -9.05 -4.13
N TYR A 113 -3.17 -10.05 -4.53
CA TYR A 113 -3.59 -11.08 -5.49
C TYR A 113 -2.93 -12.43 -5.18
N LEU A 114 -3.73 -13.41 -4.81
CA LEU A 114 -3.27 -14.76 -4.47
C LEU A 114 -3.57 -15.72 -5.62
N LYS A 115 -2.57 -16.02 -6.45
CA LYS A 115 -2.67 -17.00 -7.52
C LYS A 115 -1.88 -18.26 -7.15
N PRO A 116 -2.48 -19.47 -7.26
CA PRO A 116 -1.73 -20.72 -7.08
C PRO A 116 -0.55 -20.81 -8.06
N GLY A 117 0.63 -21.17 -7.55
CA GLY A 117 1.84 -21.33 -8.37
C GLY A 117 2.65 -20.05 -8.59
N ILE A 118 2.17 -18.90 -8.16
CA ILE A 118 3.01 -17.71 -8.01
C ILE A 118 3.63 -17.78 -6.62
N ALA A 119 4.91 -18.07 -6.59
CA ALA A 119 5.71 -17.93 -5.40
C ALA A 119 6.01 -16.44 -5.17
N VAL A 120 5.08 -15.73 -4.59
CA VAL A 120 5.45 -14.54 -3.84
C VAL A 120 6.07 -15.09 -2.57
N ASP A 121 7.39 -15.02 -2.45
CA ASP A 121 8.15 -15.66 -1.34
C ASP A 121 7.67 -15.25 0.05
N HIS A 122 6.87 -14.18 0.13
CA HIS A 122 6.32 -13.66 1.37
C HIS A 122 4.94 -14.23 1.71
N ALA A 123 4.16 -14.65 0.70
CA ALA A 123 2.88 -15.33 0.91
C ALA A 123 3.09 -16.84 0.98
N LYS A 124 3.89 -17.29 1.95
CA LYS A 124 4.07 -18.72 2.21
C LYS A 124 2.69 -19.38 2.30
N PRO A 125 2.48 -20.54 1.64
CA PRO A 125 1.16 -21.21 1.61
C PRO A 125 0.56 -21.42 2.99
N GLU A 126 1.38 -21.71 3.99
CA GLU A 126 0.93 -21.89 5.38
C GLU A 126 0.38 -20.60 6.01
N LEU A 127 0.94 -19.44 5.67
CA LEU A 127 0.44 -18.15 6.16
C LEU A 127 -0.90 -17.78 5.49
N VAL A 128 -1.04 -18.05 4.21
CA VAL A 128 -2.30 -17.85 3.48
C VAL A 128 -3.39 -18.77 4.06
N GLU A 129 -3.06 -20.04 4.29
CA GLU A 129 -3.99 -21.01 4.87
C GLU A 129 -4.38 -20.62 6.30
N ARG A 130 -3.45 -20.09 7.10
CA ARG A 130 -3.72 -19.57 8.45
C ARG A 130 -4.80 -18.47 8.43
N ILE A 131 -4.72 -17.55 7.47
CA ILE A 131 -5.73 -16.49 7.29
C ILE A 131 -7.06 -17.07 6.84
N ARG A 132 -7.08 -18.02 5.89
CA ARG A 132 -8.33 -18.68 5.45
C ARG A 132 -9.06 -19.36 6.60
N GLN A 133 -8.31 -20.09 7.43
CA GLN A 133 -8.86 -20.75 8.63
C GLN A 133 -9.40 -19.73 9.63
N ALA A 134 -8.69 -18.64 9.86
CA ALA A 134 -9.13 -17.58 10.75
C ALA A 134 -10.43 -16.93 10.26
N CYS A 135 -10.56 -16.63 8.98
CA CYS A 135 -11.78 -16.12 8.38
C CYS A 135 -12.96 -17.12 8.57
N ALA A 136 -12.71 -18.42 8.37
CA ALA A 136 -13.73 -19.44 8.53
C ALA A 136 -14.19 -19.58 9.98
N ILE A 137 -13.28 -19.51 10.96
CA ILE A 137 -13.59 -19.57 12.40
C ILE A 137 -14.42 -18.37 12.82
N GLY A 138 -13.96 -17.14 12.49
CA GLY A 138 -14.62 -15.91 12.91
C GLY A 138 -15.82 -15.51 12.06
N GLN A 139 -16.08 -16.21 10.93
CA GLN A 139 -17.06 -15.81 9.90
C GLN A 139 -16.83 -14.39 9.40
N THR A 140 -15.55 -14.06 9.14
CA THR A 140 -15.05 -12.73 8.80
C THR A 140 -14.35 -12.71 7.46
N SER A 141 -14.12 -11.52 6.92
CA SER A 141 -13.41 -11.31 5.67
C SER A 141 -12.21 -10.38 5.85
N ILE A 142 -11.19 -10.57 5.02
CA ILE A 142 -10.04 -9.69 4.92
C ILE A 142 -9.87 -9.23 3.47
N TYR A 143 -9.61 -7.92 3.31
CA TYR A 143 -9.24 -7.32 2.04
C TYR A 143 -7.91 -6.57 2.19
N ASN A 144 -6.94 -6.88 1.34
CA ASN A 144 -5.68 -6.15 1.29
C ASN A 144 -5.69 -5.20 0.10
N THR A 145 -5.39 -3.92 0.35
CA THR A 145 -5.41 -2.86 -0.64
C THR A 145 -4.46 -1.72 -0.26
N GLY A 146 -4.24 -0.81 -1.18
CA GLY A 146 -3.36 0.32 -0.99
C GLY A 146 -3.38 1.24 -2.20
N MET A 147 -2.22 1.78 -2.54
CA MET A 147 -2.03 2.57 -3.76
C MET A 147 -1.14 1.81 -4.76
N THR A 148 -0.01 1.30 -4.29
CA THR A 148 1.00 0.60 -5.10
C THR A 148 1.63 -0.54 -4.28
N PRO A 149 1.06 -1.74 -4.31
CA PRO A 149 -0.14 -2.23 -5.01
C PRO A 149 -1.47 -1.87 -4.32
N GLY A 150 -2.58 -2.19 -5.00
CA GLY A 150 -3.95 -2.09 -4.51
C GLY A 150 -4.83 -1.10 -5.27
N PHE A 151 -4.24 -0.28 -6.17
CA PHE A 151 -4.98 0.58 -7.07
C PHE A 151 -4.19 0.95 -8.34
N ALA A 152 -3.06 1.67 -8.22
CA ALA A 152 -2.43 2.33 -9.36
C ALA A 152 -1.75 1.38 -10.34
N ILE A 153 -1.23 0.26 -9.87
CA ILE A 153 -0.50 -0.72 -10.69
C ILE A 153 -1.30 -2.01 -10.96
N ASP A 154 -2.59 -2.02 -10.62
CA ASP A 154 -3.46 -3.17 -10.76
C ASP A 154 -4.89 -2.77 -11.16
N LEU A 155 -5.72 -2.27 -10.24
CA LEU A 155 -7.13 -1.98 -10.51
C LEU A 155 -7.34 -0.86 -11.54
N TRP A 156 -6.52 0.19 -11.51
CA TRP A 156 -6.62 1.30 -12.45
C TRP A 156 -6.30 0.90 -13.90
N PRO A 157 -5.17 0.22 -14.21
CA PRO A 157 -4.94 -0.32 -15.55
C PRO A 157 -6.07 -1.23 -16.03
N LEU A 158 -6.60 -2.09 -15.16
CA LEU A 158 -7.71 -2.99 -15.50
C LEU A 158 -9.00 -2.21 -15.81
N ALA A 159 -9.32 -1.20 -14.99
CA ALA A 159 -10.49 -0.36 -15.23
C ALA A 159 -10.39 0.38 -16.58
N MET A 160 -9.20 0.89 -16.92
CA MET A 160 -8.95 1.59 -18.17
C MET A 160 -8.97 0.66 -19.39
N SER A 161 -8.50 -0.57 -19.26
CA SER A 161 -8.43 -1.55 -20.36
C SER A 161 -9.81 -1.98 -20.90
N ARG A 162 -10.88 -1.81 -20.11
CA ARG A 162 -12.23 -2.25 -20.52
C ARG A 162 -12.78 -1.60 -21.80
N VAL A 163 -12.16 -0.49 -22.25
CA VAL A 163 -12.57 0.20 -23.49
C VAL A 163 -11.70 -0.15 -24.68
N THR A 164 -10.75 -1.07 -24.52
CA THR A 164 -9.87 -1.55 -25.61
C THR A 164 -10.40 -2.86 -26.17
N ARG A 165 -10.29 -3.03 -27.48
CA ARG A 165 -10.56 -4.30 -28.16
C ARG A 165 -9.40 -5.30 -28.03
N ARG A 166 -8.17 -4.79 -27.97
CA ARG A 166 -6.94 -5.57 -27.87
C ARG A 166 -5.93 -4.81 -27.02
N VAL A 167 -5.25 -5.49 -26.14
CA VAL A 167 -4.12 -4.96 -25.36
C VAL A 167 -2.86 -5.69 -25.79
N ASP A 168 -1.84 -4.95 -26.21
CA ASP A 168 -0.53 -5.46 -26.61
C ASP A 168 0.49 -5.34 -25.46
N SER A 169 0.41 -4.28 -24.66
CA SER A 169 1.17 -4.13 -23.41
C SER A 169 0.53 -3.12 -22.45
N VAL A 170 0.88 -3.23 -21.17
CA VAL A 170 0.49 -2.31 -20.10
C VAL A 170 1.76 -1.82 -19.41
N HIS A 171 2.00 -0.52 -19.45
CA HIS A 171 3.13 0.11 -18.78
C HIS A 171 2.61 1.13 -17.77
N VAL A 172 2.94 0.91 -16.49
CA VAL A 172 2.64 1.86 -15.42
C VAL A 172 3.94 2.40 -14.87
N THR A 173 4.08 3.73 -14.90
CA THR A 173 5.19 4.45 -14.27
C THR A 173 4.70 5.13 -13.01
N GLU A 174 5.33 4.84 -11.88
CA GLU A 174 5.16 5.58 -10.63
C GLU A 174 6.30 6.58 -10.46
N VAL A 175 5.98 7.84 -10.19
CA VAL A 175 6.95 8.91 -9.91
C VAL A 175 6.70 9.45 -8.52
N VAL A 176 7.68 9.29 -7.61
CA VAL A 176 7.57 9.77 -6.22
C VAL A 176 8.80 10.58 -5.83
N ASN A 177 8.56 11.80 -5.34
CA ASN A 177 9.59 12.61 -4.70
C ASN A 177 9.65 12.24 -3.20
N LEU A 178 10.81 11.74 -2.77
CA LEU A 178 11.04 11.24 -1.41
C LEU A 178 11.79 12.22 -0.50
N ARG A 179 12.05 13.46 -0.91
CA ARG A 179 12.77 14.46 -0.09
C ARG A 179 12.18 14.62 1.31
N ASN A 180 10.86 14.60 1.39
CA ASN A 180 10.12 14.79 2.64
C ASN A 180 9.64 13.47 3.27
N TYR A 181 10.06 12.33 2.75
CA TYR A 181 9.70 11.03 3.29
C TYR A 181 10.64 10.67 4.45
N GLU A 182 10.11 10.75 5.67
CA GLU A 182 10.83 10.39 6.90
C GLU A 182 10.62 8.90 7.20
N SER A 183 11.63 8.08 6.90
CA SER A 183 11.55 6.65 7.09
C SER A 183 12.94 6.01 7.14
N SER A 184 13.13 5.04 8.03
CA SER A 184 14.32 4.17 8.05
C SER A 184 14.42 3.28 6.81
N MET A 185 13.33 3.15 6.05
CA MET A 185 13.32 2.40 4.79
C MET A 185 14.17 3.05 3.69
N MET A 186 14.51 4.34 3.79
CA MET A 186 15.33 5.02 2.77
C MET A 186 16.65 4.27 2.51
N THR A 187 17.37 3.91 3.56
CA THR A 187 18.63 3.13 3.43
C THR A 187 18.38 1.71 2.91
N VAL A 188 17.30 1.06 3.34
CA VAL A 188 16.90 -0.27 2.84
C VAL A 188 16.64 -0.24 1.32
N MET A 189 16.05 0.84 0.82
CA MET A 189 15.86 1.09 -0.61
C MET A 189 17.16 1.40 -1.35
N GLY A 190 18.18 1.89 -0.64
CA GLY A 190 19.49 2.23 -1.18
C GLY A 190 19.82 3.72 -1.21
N PHE A 191 18.93 4.60 -0.74
CA PHE A 191 19.20 6.04 -0.65
C PHE A 191 20.27 6.35 0.39
N GLY A 192 21.15 7.28 0.08
CA GLY A 192 22.27 7.67 0.94
C GLY A 192 23.43 6.67 0.97
N LEU A 193 23.36 5.55 0.24
CA LEU A 193 24.47 4.63 0.02
C LEU A 193 25.28 5.04 -1.21
N VAL A 194 26.54 4.67 -1.30
CA VAL A 194 27.29 4.76 -2.57
C VAL A 194 26.78 3.67 -3.54
N PRO A 195 26.86 3.89 -4.87
CA PRO A 195 26.27 2.98 -5.85
C PRO A 195 26.74 1.52 -5.75
N GLU A 196 27.96 1.31 -5.28
CA GLU A 196 28.60 -0.01 -5.12
C GLU A 196 28.22 -0.74 -3.82
N GLU A 197 27.61 -0.03 -2.85
CA GLU A 197 27.17 -0.65 -1.60
C GLU A 197 25.94 -1.51 -1.82
N PRO A 198 25.85 -2.68 -1.16
CA PRO A 198 24.67 -3.54 -1.22
C PRO A 198 23.45 -2.82 -0.61
N SER A 199 22.32 -2.96 -1.24
CA SER A 199 21.02 -2.47 -0.77
C SER A 199 20.09 -3.66 -0.63
N LEU A 200 19.52 -3.86 0.55
CA LEU A 200 18.67 -5.03 0.83
C LEU A 200 17.55 -5.20 -0.21
N MET A 201 16.88 -4.11 -0.56
CA MET A 201 15.80 -4.17 -1.55
C MET A 201 16.33 -4.52 -2.96
N HIS A 202 17.43 -3.88 -3.40
CA HIS A 202 18.00 -4.15 -4.72
C HIS A 202 18.50 -5.60 -4.82
N ASP A 203 19.27 -6.05 -3.84
CA ASP A 203 19.85 -7.39 -3.85
C ASP A 203 18.75 -8.46 -3.86
N PHE A 204 17.68 -8.25 -3.09
CA PHE A 204 16.52 -9.12 -3.08
C PHE A 204 15.86 -9.18 -4.46
N PHE A 205 15.53 -8.04 -5.08
CA PHE A 205 14.89 -7.99 -6.39
C PHE A 205 15.79 -8.52 -7.51
N GLN A 206 17.10 -8.27 -7.43
CA GLN A 206 18.06 -8.77 -8.40
C GLN A 206 18.19 -10.31 -8.36
N GLN A 207 18.19 -10.89 -7.17
CA GLN A 207 18.32 -12.33 -6.99
C GLN A 207 17.02 -13.08 -7.24
N ASN A 208 15.88 -12.48 -6.92
CA ASN A 208 14.57 -13.09 -7.03
C ASN A 208 13.51 -12.10 -7.53
N PRO A 209 13.54 -11.67 -8.81
CA PRO A 209 12.53 -10.76 -9.35
C PRO A 209 11.11 -11.29 -9.18
N ALA A 210 10.92 -12.60 -9.35
CA ALA A 210 9.62 -13.26 -9.23
C ALA A 210 9.08 -13.34 -7.79
N GLY A 211 9.91 -13.12 -6.77
CA GLY A 211 9.50 -13.04 -5.37
C GLY A 211 9.10 -11.64 -4.91
N SER A 212 9.20 -10.63 -5.78
CA SER A 212 8.83 -9.26 -5.45
C SER A 212 7.33 -9.12 -5.19
N VAL A 213 6.96 -8.19 -4.31
CA VAL A 213 5.56 -7.80 -4.04
C VAL A 213 4.84 -7.24 -5.27
N TYR A 214 5.58 -6.74 -6.25
CA TYR A 214 5.04 -6.20 -7.50
C TYR A 214 4.62 -7.29 -8.50
N VAL A 215 5.01 -8.54 -8.27
CA VAL A 215 4.68 -9.67 -9.16
C VAL A 215 3.21 -10.04 -9.10
N ALA A 216 2.58 -9.98 -7.93
CA ALA A 216 1.16 -10.26 -7.77
C ALA A 216 0.28 -9.34 -8.65
N PRO A 217 0.43 -7.99 -8.63
CA PRO A 217 -0.25 -7.09 -9.57
C PRO A 217 0.01 -7.41 -11.05
N MET A 218 1.24 -7.77 -11.42
CA MET A 218 1.56 -8.12 -12.82
C MET A 218 0.78 -9.34 -13.30
N HIS A 219 0.74 -10.38 -12.48
CA HIS A 219 -0.07 -11.57 -12.80
C HIS A 219 -1.56 -11.27 -12.77
N MET A 220 -2.03 -10.41 -11.87
CA MET A 220 -3.42 -9.98 -11.83
C MET A 220 -3.84 -9.32 -13.15
N ILE A 221 -3.03 -8.41 -13.68
CA ILE A 221 -3.25 -7.77 -14.98
C ILE A 221 -3.25 -8.81 -16.11
N ALA A 222 -2.23 -9.65 -16.16
CA ALA A 222 -2.10 -10.66 -17.22
C ALA A 222 -3.28 -11.63 -17.22
N ASP A 223 -3.66 -12.16 -16.06
CA ASP A 223 -4.78 -13.11 -15.93
C ASP A 223 -6.11 -12.49 -16.35
N ALA A 224 -6.38 -11.25 -15.93
CA ALA A 224 -7.58 -10.52 -16.33
C ALA A 224 -7.68 -10.31 -17.85
N MET A 225 -6.54 -10.21 -18.52
CA MET A 225 -6.44 -10.03 -19.98
C MET A 225 -6.25 -11.34 -20.75
N GLY A 226 -6.29 -12.50 -20.06
CA GLY A 226 -6.15 -13.82 -20.68
C GLY A 226 -4.73 -14.12 -21.14
N ALA A 227 -3.71 -13.49 -20.58
CA ALA A 227 -2.31 -13.70 -20.89
C ALA A 227 -1.61 -14.47 -19.76
N GLN A 228 -0.54 -15.18 -20.09
CA GLN A 228 0.30 -15.87 -19.11
C GLN A 228 1.72 -15.31 -19.19
N ILE A 229 2.23 -14.82 -18.07
CA ILE A 229 3.60 -14.34 -17.95
C ILE A 229 4.55 -15.55 -17.95
N ASP A 230 5.50 -15.56 -18.87
CA ASP A 230 6.51 -16.61 -19.02
C ASP A 230 7.69 -16.40 -18.08
N THR A 231 8.12 -15.14 -17.94
CA THR A 231 9.25 -14.74 -17.08
C THR A 231 9.08 -13.30 -16.63
N ILE A 232 9.74 -12.95 -15.53
CA ILE A 232 9.83 -11.59 -15.01
C ILE A 232 11.29 -11.21 -14.90
N THR A 233 11.63 -10.03 -15.41
CA THR A 233 12.97 -9.44 -15.30
C THR A 233 12.93 -8.17 -14.46
N TYR A 234 14.06 -7.84 -13.87
CA TYR A 234 14.29 -6.64 -13.07
C TYR A 234 15.47 -5.87 -13.62
N ASP A 235 15.35 -4.55 -13.70
CA ASP A 235 16.41 -3.61 -14.05
C ASP A 235 16.45 -2.45 -13.05
N ARG A 236 17.62 -1.85 -12.85
CA ARG A 236 17.80 -0.72 -11.93
C ARG A 236 18.78 0.29 -12.48
N GLN A 237 18.44 1.56 -12.35
CA GLN A 237 19.31 2.72 -12.57
C GLN A 237 19.36 3.55 -11.30
N VAL A 238 20.49 4.20 -11.04
CA VAL A 238 20.66 5.12 -9.91
C VAL A 238 21.27 6.43 -10.38
N THR A 239 20.99 7.49 -9.63
CA THR A 239 21.67 8.77 -9.77
C THR A 239 22.19 9.23 -8.42
N THR A 240 23.33 9.92 -8.44
CA THR A 240 23.98 10.48 -7.26
C THR A 240 23.98 12.00 -7.32
N SER A 241 24.32 12.66 -6.23
CA SER A 241 24.53 14.11 -6.16
C SER A 241 25.99 14.42 -5.90
N ASP A 242 26.52 15.41 -6.59
CA ASP A 242 27.89 15.91 -6.35
C ASP A 242 27.98 16.73 -5.05
N GLU A 243 26.86 17.12 -4.49
CA GLU A 243 26.74 17.90 -3.26
C GLU A 243 25.92 17.15 -2.20
N PRO A 244 26.15 17.40 -0.90
CA PRO A 244 25.30 16.85 0.16
C PRO A 244 23.87 17.34 0.04
N VAL A 245 22.89 16.44 0.23
CA VAL A 245 21.46 16.74 0.10
C VAL A 245 20.73 16.54 1.43
N ALA A 246 20.07 17.59 1.90
CA ALA A 246 19.22 17.50 3.10
C ALA A 246 17.86 16.90 2.74
N THR A 247 17.42 15.92 3.55
CA THR A 247 16.13 15.26 3.44
C THR A 247 15.46 15.14 4.82
N ALA A 248 14.19 14.73 4.86
CA ALA A 248 13.52 14.47 6.13
C ALA A 248 14.10 13.24 6.88
N SER A 249 14.77 12.33 6.17
CA SER A 249 15.44 11.15 6.75
C SER A 249 16.90 11.41 7.16
N GLY A 250 17.37 12.66 7.06
CA GLY A 250 18.74 13.06 7.35
C GLY A 250 19.45 13.64 6.14
N GLN A 251 20.76 13.89 6.31
CA GLN A 251 21.60 14.37 5.23
C GLN A 251 22.21 13.16 4.49
N PHE A 252 22.15 13.19 3.17
CA PHE A 252 22.87 12.27 2.29
C PHE A 252 24.14 12.95 1.81
N ASP A 253 25.28 12.27 1.90
CA ASP A 253 26.56 12.81 1.52
C ASP A 253 26.74 12.89 0.01
N ALA A 254 27.69 13.72 -0.44
CA ALA A 254 28.08 13.78 -1.84
C ALA A 254 28.54 12.40 -2.36
N GLY A 255 28.19 12.06 -3.60
CA GLY A 255 28.49 10.77 -4.20
C GLY A 255 27.51 9.66 -3.83
N THR A 256 26.55 9.91 -2.95
CA THR A 256 25.55 8.88 -2.56
C THR A 256 24.31 8.96 -3.43
N ILE A 257 23.53 7.86 -3.42
CA ILE A 257 22.31 7.69 -4.22
C ILE A 257 21.23 8.65 -3.73
N VAL A 258 20.71 9.47 -4.64
CA VAL A 258 19.60 10.42 -4.43
C VAL A 258 18.42 10.16 -5.37
N GLY A 259 18.57 9.23 -6.31
CA GLY A 259 17.49 8.76 -7.16
C GLY A 259 17.68 7.31 -7.58
N ILE A 260 16.58 6.57 -7.62
CA ILE A 260 16.52 5.18 -8.03
C ILE A 260 15.37 5.04 -9.01
N ARG A 261 15.65 4.49 -10.19
CA ARG A 261 14.63 4.00 -11.11
C ARG A 261 14.78 2.50 -11.23
N PHE A 262 13.72 1.75 -10.99
CA PHE A 262 13.73 0.31 -11.14
C PHE A 262 12.47 -0.16 -11.85
N GLN A 263 12.63 -1.23 -12.63
CA GLN A 263 11.57 -1.72 -13.51
C GLN A 263 11.45 -3.23 -13.37
N PHE A 264 10.19 -3.69 -13.25
CA PHE A 264 9.83 -5.08 -13.43
C PHE A 264 9.13 -5.24 -14.79
N THR A 265 9.57 -6.21 -15.58
CA THR A 265 8.96 -6.51 -16.87
C THR A 265 8.50 -7.96 -16.91
N GLY A 266 7.19 -8.16 -17.05
CA GLY A 266 6.55 -9.46 -17.31
C GLY A 266 6.47 -9.72 -18.80
N TRP A 267 7.05 -10.82 -19.24
CA TRP A 267 7.16 -11.20 -20.63
C TRP A 267 6.11 -12.25 -21.00
N VAL A 268 5.50 -12.08 -22.18
CA VAL A 268 4.53 -13.02 -22.77
C VAL A 268 4.94 -13.30 -24.21
N GLY A 269 5.24 -14.54 -24.53
CA GLY A 269 5.69 -14.95 -25.87
C GLY A 269 6.93 -14.18 -26.32
N GLY A 270 7.85 -13.88 -25.42
CA GLY A 270 9.10 -13.16 -25.69
C GLY A 270 8.93 -11.64 -25.92
N LYS A 271 7.76 -11.07 -25.62
CA LYS A 271 7.50 -9.62 -25.69
C LYS A 271 7.16 -9.06 -24.31
N PRO A 272 7.56 -7.80 -23.98
CA PRO A 272 7.11 -7.12 -22.78
C PRO A 272 5.58 -6.99 -22.81
N PHE A 273 4.91 -7.41 -21.74
CA PHE A 273 3.45 -7.32 -21.66
C PHE A 273 2.99 -6.45 -20.49
N VAL A 274 3.50 -6.69 -19.26
CA VAL A 274 3.26 -5.82 -18.11
C VAL A 274 4.58 -5.22 -17.68
N ILE A 275 4.66 -3.90 -17.64
CA ILE A 275 5.84 -3.15 -17.24
C ILE A 275 5.47 -2.26 -16.08
N LEU A 276 6.13 -2.47 -14.94
CA LEU A 276 6.00 -1.60 -13.76
C LEU A 276 7.33 -0.87 -13.56
N ASP A 277 7.31 0.45 -13.71
CA ASP A 277 8.47 1.33 -13.68
C ASP A 277 8.35 2.31 -12.51
N PHE A 278 9.31 2.33 -11.62
CA PHE A 278 9.30 3.11 -10.39
C PHE A 278 10.43 4.14 -10.42
N VAL A 279 10.08 5.40 -10.40
CA VAL A 279 10.99 6.55 -10.38
C VAL A 279 10.89 7.20 -9.00
N TRP A 280 11.80 6.84 -8.13
CA TRP A 280 11.90 7.38 -6.78
C TRP A 280 13.13 8.27 -6.67
N ARG A 281 12.96 9.51 -6.27
CA ARG A 281 14.07 10.46 -6.19
C ARG A 281 13.83 11.60 -5.20
N ILE A 282 14.90 12.27 -4.84
CA ILE A 282 14.85 13.40 -3.91
C ILE A 282 14.45 14.70 -4.63
N ASP A 283 14.81 14.83 -5.91
CA ASP A 283 14.54 16.03 -6.71
C ASP A 283 14.53 15.69 -8.21
N ASP A 284 13.68 16.36 -8.99
CA ASP A 284 13.63 16.17 -10.44
C ASP A 284 14.95 16.56 -11.13
N ALA A 285 15.67 17.55 -10.58
CA ALA A 285 16.94 17.99 -11.11
C ALA A 285 18.06 16.93 -11.01
N THR A 286 17.95 15.94 -10.12
CA THR A 286 18.95 14.89 -9.96
C THR A 286 18.95 13.87 -11.10
N ALA A 287 17.86 13.80 -11.87
CA ALA A 287 17.72 12.92 -13.03
C ALA A 287 16.73 13.54 -14.03
N PRO A 288 17.14 14.59 -14.77
CA PRO A 288 16.23 15.37 -15.62
C PRO A 288 15.65 14.58 -16.80
N ASP A 289 16.32 13.49 -17.20
CA ASP A 289 15.85 12.61 -18.28
C ASP A 289 14.81 11.57 -17.83
N TRP A 290 14.58 11.44 -16.51
CA TRP A 290 13.55 10.55 -16.00
C TRP A 290 12.19 11.26 -15.97
N PRO A 291 11.06 10.52 -16.01
CA PRO A 291 9.73 11.13 -15.86
C PRO A 291 9.64 12.04 -14.65
N ALA A 292 9.13 13.26 -14.82
CA ALA A 292 9.04 14.28 -13.79
C ALA A 292 7.71 14.20 -13.03
N GLY A 293 7.71 14.66 -11.77
CA GLY A 293 6.52 14.75 -10.93
C GLY A 293 6.81 14.57 -9.45
N HIS A 294 5.85 14.95 -8.60
CA HIS A 294 5.99 14.83 -7.15
C HIS A 294 5.39 13.55 -6.60
N CYS A 295 4.18 13.23 -7.04
CA CYS A 295 3.45 12.00 -6.68
C CYS A 295 2.49 11.69 -7.82
N ARG A 296 2.94 10.93 -8.80
CA ARG A 296 2.26 10.76 -10.08
C ARG A 296 2.35 9.32 -10.57
N TRP A 297 1.25 8.82 -11.15
CA TRP A 297 1.22 7.57 -11.90
C TRP A 297 0.86 7.87 -13.34
N ILE A 298 1.55 7.22 -14.27
CA ILE A 298 1.35 7.32 -15.70
C ILE A 298 1.03 5.91 -16.20
N LEU A 299 -0.06 5.79 -16.95
CA LEU A 299 -0.47 4.54 -17.62
C LEU A 299 -0.38 4.73 -19.13
N ASP A 300 0.45 3.92 -19.74
CA ASP A 300 0.50 3.71 -21.18
C ASP A 300 0.00 2.28 -21.48
N LEU A 301 -1.13 2.18 -22.15
CA LEU A 301 -1.70 0.93 -22.59
C LEU A 301 -1.64 0.90 -24.11
N GLU A 302 -0.75 0.06 -24.66
CA GLU A 302 -0.63 -0.14 -26.07
C GLU A 302 -1.65 -1.18 -26.52
N GLY A 303 -2.34 -0.90 -27.64
CA GLY A 303 -3.38 -1.79 -28.12
C GLY A 303 -4.24 -1.17 -29.20
N ASP A 304 -5.53 -1.54 -29.21
CA ASP A 304 -6.50 -1.00 -30.15
C ASP A 304 -7.84 -0.73 -29.43
N PRO A 305 -8.16 0.54 -29.12
CA PRO A 305 -7.25 1.71 -29.18
C PRO A 305 -6.17 1.67 -28.11
N SER A 306 -5.04 2.36 -28.34
CA SER A 306 -4.06 2.68 -27.31
C SER A 306 -4.60 3.80 -26.41
N LEU A 307 -4.19 3.76 -25.13
CA LEU A 307 -4.59 4.75 -24.13
C LEU A 307 -3.36 5.32 -23.42
N HIS A 308 -3.40 6.62 -23.19
CA HIS A 308 -2.48 7.29 -22.27
C HIS A 308 -3.28 8.02 -21.19
N SER A 309 -2.92 7.82 -19.93
CA SER A 309 -3.59 8.46 -18.79
C SER A 309 -2.60 8.74 -17.67
N SER A 310 -2.86 9.75 -16.85
CA SER A 310 -2.05 10.01 -15.67
C SER A 310 -2.91 10.48 -14.49
N VAL A 311 -2.48 10.11 -13.29
CA VAL A 311 -3.02 10.57 -12.02
C VAL A 311 -1.91 11.26 -11.26
N GLU A 312 -2.10 12.51 -10.88
CA GLU A 312 -1.18 13.26 -10.03
C GLU A 312 -1.89 13.68 -8.76
N LEU A 313 -1.24 13.46 -7.62
CA LEU A 313 -1.81 13.75 -6.31
C LEU A 313 -1.39 15.12 -5.84
N SER A 314 -2.36 15.88 -5.35
CA SER A 314 -2.17 17.13 -4.64
C SER A 314 -2.99 17.09 -3.36
N THR A 315 -2.40 17.46 -2.23
CA THR A 315 -3.09 17.56 -0.95
C THR A 315 -2.52 18.69 -0.10
N GLU A 316 -3.39 19.47 0.51
CA GLU A 316 -3.01 20.51 1.48
C GLU A 316 -2.75 19.91 2.85
N MET A 317 -3.41 18.80 3.18
CA MET A 317 -3.38 18.17 4.51
C MET A 317 -2.00 17.59 4.85
N ASP A 318 -1.35 16.93 3.90
CA ASP A 318 0.01 16.41 4.07
C ASP A 318 0.76 16.44 2.73
N ALA A 319 1.11 17.65 2.27
CA ALA A 319 1.87 17.84 1.04
C ALA A 319 3.22 17.08 1.04
N LYS A 320 3.69 16.67 2.22
CA LYS A 320 4.93 15.90 2.37
C LYS A 320 4.76 14.40 2.13
N ARG A 321 3.55 13.86 2.28
CA ARG A 321 3.27 12.41 2.25
C ARG A 321 1.96 12.06 1.56
N PRO A 322 1.69 12.53 0.34
CA PRO A 322 0.40 12.30 -0.33
C PRO A 322 0.10 10.81 -0.55
N THR A 323 1.14 9.98 -0.78
CA THR A 323 1.00 8.53 -0.93
C THR A 323 0.44 7.85 0.32
N SER A 324 0.88 8.25 1.51
CA SER A 324 0.37 7.68 2.77
C SER A 324 -1.11 8.00 2.98
N LEU A 325 -1.56 9.19 2.58
CA LEU A 325 -2.97 9.56 2.61
C LEU A 325 -3.81 8.68 1.67
N THR A 326 -3.35 8.46 0.43
CA THR A 326 -4.12 7.66 -0.54
C THR A 326 -4.20 6.19 -0.14
N VAL A 327 -3.12 5.61 0.40
CA VAL A 327 -3.15 4.25 0.97
C VAL A 327 -4.18 4.16 2.09
N ALA A 328 -4.17 5.12 3.01
CA ALA A 328 -5.14 5.17 4.11
C ALA A 328 -6.59 5.27 3.61
N MET A 329 -6.84 6.12 2.59
CA MET A 329 -8.19 6.30 2.03
C MET A 329 -8.65 5.07 1.24
N SER A 330 -7.76 4.37 0.54
CA SER A 330 -8.08 3.10 -0.11
C SER A 330 -8.59 2.08 0.91
N CYS A 331 -7.92 1.96 2.06
CA CYS A 331 -8.36 1.08 3.13
C CYS A 331 -9.68 1.54 3.76
N LEU A 332 -9.78 2.81 4.12
CA LEU A 332 -10.94 3.36 4.81
C LEU A 332 -12.23 3.24 3.97
N ASN A 333 -12.13 3.53 2.68
CA ASN A 333 -13.27 3.47 1.77
C ASN A 333 -13.71 2.03 1.47
N ALA A 334 -12.83 1.04 1.65
CA ALA A 334 -13.14 -0.38 1.50
C ALA A 334 -13.89 -0.99 2.69
N VAL A 335 -13.98 -0.30 3.84
CA VAL A 335 -14.68 -0.81 5.04
C VAL A 335 -16.09 -1.32 4.75
N PRO A 336 -16.98 -0.56 4.08
CA PRO A 336 -18.35 -1.07 3.81
C PRO A 336 -18.36 -2.31 2.92
N MET A 337 -17.41 -2.40 1.99
CA MET A 337 -17.28 -3.53 1.08
C MET A 337 -16.84 -4.80 1.83
N VAL A 338 -15.78 -4.71 2.65
CA VAL A 338 -15.29 -5.86 3.41
C VAL A 338 -16.33 -6.35 4.43
N MET A 339 -17.10 -5.43 5.02
CA MET A 339 -18.20 -5.77 5.93
C MET A 339 -19.34 -6.54 5.26
N ALA A 340 -19.55 -6.35 3.95
CA ALA A 340 -20.59 -7.02 3.17
C ALA A 340 -20.08 -8.26 2.43
N ALA A 341 -18.77 -8.52 2.43
CA ALA A 341 -18.16 -9.64 1.75
C ALA A 341 -18.45 -10.98 2.48
N PRO A 342 -18.54 -12.10 1.76
CA PRO A 342 -18.58 -13.41 2.38
C PRO A 342 -17.28 -13.69 3.13
N PRO A 343 -17.30 -14.55 4.17
CA PRO A 343 -16.11 -14.93 4.92
C PRO A 343 -14.99 -15.44 4.00
N GLY A 344 -13.77 -14.93 4.21
CA GLY A 344 -12.59 -15.33 3.43
C GLY A 344 -11.69 -14.17 3.05
N ILE A 345 -10.67 -14.47 2.24
CA ILE A 345 -9.81 -13.45 1.62
C ILE A 345 -10.58 -12.92 0.41
N VAL A 346 -10.83 -11.61 0.39
CA VAL A 346 -11.59 -10.97 -0.70
C VAL A 346 -10.72 -10.88 -1.95
N GLU A 347 -11.19 -11.48 -3.03
CA GLU A 347 -10.49 -11.48 -4.31
C GLU A 347 -10.73 -10.16 -5.05
N PRO A 348 -9.69 -9.53 -5.63
CA PRO A 348 -9.79 -8.21 -6.25
C PRO A 348 -10.78 -8.14 -7.41
N PHE A 349 -10.97 -9.23 -8.16
CA PHE A 349 -11.94 -9.28 -9.27
C PHE A 349 -13.41 -9.32 -8.83
N THR A 350 -13.66 -9.57 -7.55
CA THR A 350 -15.01 -9.57 -6.97
C THR A 350 -15.36 -8.26 -6.28
N VAL A 351 -14.40 -7.34 -6.16
CA VAL A 351 -14.58 -6.06 -5.49
C VAL A 351 -15.47 -5.14 -6.32
N PRO A 352 -16.57 -4.61 -5.76
CA PRO A 352 -17.36 -3.56 -6.43
C PRO A 352 -16.55 -2.27 -6.53
N LEU A 353 -17.01 -1.32 -7.34
CA LEU A 353 -16.40 0.00 -7.37
C LEU A 353 -16.49 0.64 -5.98
N VAL A 354 -15.32 0.89 -5.38
CA VAL A 354 -15.19 1.60 -4.10
C VAL A 354 -15.06 3.09 -4.38
N ALA A 355 -15.93 3.89 -3.77
CA ALA A 355 -15.96 5.34 -3.96
C ALA A 355 -15.48 6.08 -2.69
N GLY A 356 -14.86 7.23 -2.88
CA GLY A 356 -14.62 8.20 -1.83
C GLY A 356 -15.93 8.81 -1.30
N ARG A 357 -15.83 9.64 -0.28
CA ARG A 357 -16.98 10.32 0.33
C ARG A 357 -17.06 11.77 -0.10
N SER A 358 -18.28 12.27 -0.32
CA SER A 358 -18.53 13.70 -0.52
C SER A 358 -18.21 14.47 0.78
N ALA A 359 -17.69 15.68 0.65
CA ALA A 359 -17.45 16.57 1.79
C ALA A 359 -18.72 16.78 2.63
N SER A 360 -19.89 16.87 2.00
CA SER A 360 -21.18 17.00 2.68
C SER A 360 -21.60 15.76 3.51
N SER A 361 -20.93 14.62 3.31
CA SER A 361 -21.16 13.38 4.06
C SER A 361 -20.15 13.16 5.19
N LEU A 362 -19.22 14.09 5.37
CA LEU A 362 -18.25 14.08 6.47
C LEU A 362 -18.76 14.91 7.63
N ARG A 363 -18.22 14.71 8.82
CA ARG A 363 -18.45 15.62 9.95
C ARG A 363 -17.88 16.99 9.60
N ASP A 364 -18.57 18.05 10.01
CA ASP A 364 -18.01 19.39 9.90
C ASP A 364 -16.64 19.41 10.56
N SER A 365 -15.62 19.69 9.76
CA SER A 365 -14.22 19.83 10.22
C SER A 365 -13.99 21.13 11.00
N SER A 366 -15.05 21.78 11.47
CA SER A 366 -15.01 22.94 12.37
C SER A 366 -14.54 22.62 13.80
N PHE A 367 -13.82 21.51 13.98
CA PHE A 367 -12.86 21.36 15.07
C PHE A 367 -11.55 22.03 14.63
N GLY A 368 -11.59 23.37 14.61
CA GLY A 368 -10.46 24.25 14.35
C GLY A 368 -9.51 24.32 15.53
#